data_80941442f86e15e1f92115a96ff5ee0b
#
_entry.id   80941442f86e15e1f92115a96ff5ee0b
#
_cell.length_a   1.000
_cell.length_b   1.000
_cell.length_c   1.000
_cell.angle_alpha   90.00
_cell.angle_beta   90.00
_cell.angle_gamma   90.00
#
_symmetry.space_group_name_H-M   'P 1'
#
loop_
_entity.id
_entity.type
_entity.pdbx_description
1 polymer ?
#
loop_
_entity_poly.entity_id
_entity_poly.type
_entity_poly.pdbx_seq_one_letter_code
_entity_poly.pdbx_strand_id
1 'polypeptide(L)'
;MVDPPDYIVIERFPDDEPFWDDRSPDSILRARLPHLASREAYLVAAGRNNVNLAAPGTHFLAFVSPVPIPPTWSFWSIKTDSLEEARLLALWWNSTFHLAQLMENQTEVGGTWLGWLRATLHRLLVLNPKALSPELKRELLETYEAWKSVPFPSLLDQLRNHFEGRFAIDRSVAKALGSSLGDLGIPALYDRLAARIEALRDVMGRD
;
A
#
# COMPACT_ATOMS: atom_id res chain seq x y z
N MET A 1 -5.56 9.96 -16.98
CA MET A 1 -5.59 9.72 -15.54
C MET A 1 -6.99 9.27 -15.20
N VAL A 2 -7.15 8.09 -14.63
CA VAL A 2 -8.48 7.53 -14.33
C VAL A 2 -8.75 7.85 -12.86
N ASP A 3 -9.92 8.41 -12.57
CA ASP A 3 -10.39 8.59 -11.19
C ASP A 3 -10.29 7.27 -10.42
N PRO A 4 -10.06 7.29 -9.11
CA PRO A 4 -10.04 6.07 -8.32
C PRO A 4 -11.35 5.30 -8.60
N PRO A 5 -11.24 4.05 -9.01
CA PRO A 5 -12.41 3.29 -9.44
C PRO A 5 -13.34 3.06 -8.26
N ASP A 6 -14.65 3.10 -8.53
CA ASP A 6 -15.71 2.89 -7.54
C ASP A 6 -15.61 1.56 -6.77
N TYR A 7 -14.82 0.60 -7.28
CA TYR A 7 -14.65 -0.70 -6.67
C TYR A 7 -13.56 -0.75 -5.58
N ILE A 8 -12.77 0.32 -5.38
CA ILE A 8 -11.85 0.40 -4.25
C ILE A 8 -12.61 1.03 -3.09
N VAL A 9 -13.06 0.17 -2.18
CA VAL A 9 -13.65 0.60 -0.93
C VAL A 9 -12.56 0.56 0.13
N ILE A 10 -12.24 1.72 0.69
CA ILE A 10 -11.33 1.83 1.82
C ILE A 10 -12.19 1.99 3.07
N GLU A 11 -12.23 0.95 3.88
CA GLU A 11 -12.99 0.92 5.11
C GLU A 11 -12.08 0.98 6.33
N ARG A 12 -12.51 1.73 7.32
CA ARG A 12 -11.85 1.84 8.62
C ARG A 12 -12.83 1.43 9.72
N PHE A 13 -12.33 0.98 10.85
CA PHE A 13 -13.16 0.81 12.03
C PHE A 13 -13.84 2.14 12.40
N PRO A 14 -15.14 2.12 12.73
CA PRO A 14 -15.78 3.27 13.35
C PRO A 14 -14.98 3.68 14.60
N ASP A 15 -14.64 4.96 14.70
CA ASP A 15 -13.84 5.46 15.82
C ASP A 15 -14.65 5.50 17.15
N ASP A 16 -15.94 5.25 17.07
CA ASP A 16 -16.92 5.49 18.12
C ASP A 16 -17.26 4.25 18.95
N GLU A 17 -16.80 3.06 18.57
CA GLU A 17 -16.99 1.88 19.42
C GLU A 17 -15.92 1.82 20.50
N PRO A 18 -16.30 1.84 21.79
CA PRO A 18 -15.35 1.71 22.88
C PRO A 18 -14.58 0.40 22.74
N PHE A 19 -13.27 0.49 22.67
CA PHE A 19 -12.37 -0.66 22.57
C PHE A 19 -12.47 -1.57 23.80
N TRP A 20 -12.89 -0.99 24.91
CA TRP A 20 -13.07 -1.67 26.20
C TRP A 20 -14.55 -1.62 26.59
N ASP A 21 -15.11 -2.78 26.79
CA ASP A 21 -16.48 -3.00 27.20
C ASP A 21 -16.44 -3.95 28.41
N ASP A 22 -17.27 -3.71 29.41
CA ASP A 22 -17.43 -4.56 30.60
C ASP A 22 -18.06 -5.94 30.29
N ARG A 23 -18.41 -6.19 29.02
CA ARG A 23 -18.90 -7.48 28.56
C ARG A 23 -17.79 -8.52 28.55
N SER A 24 -18.16 -9.78 28.70
CA SER A 24 -17.20 -10.89 28.59
C SER A 24 -16.49 -10.89 27.22
N PRO A 25 -15.22 -11.33 27.13
CA PRO A 25 -14.48 -11.42 25.87
C PRO A 25 -15.26 -12.13 24.76
N ASP A 26 -16.00 -13.18 25.09
CA ASP A 26 -16.81 -13.93 24.13
C ASP A 26 -17.99 -13.14 23.57
N SER A 27 -18.64 -12.32 24.39
CA SER A 27 -19.76 -11.49 23.94
C SER A 27 -19.29 -10.35 23.05
N ILE A 28 -18.15 -9.75 23.37
CA ILE A 28 -17.50 -8.71 22.56
C ILE A 28 -17.11 -9.31 21.20
N LEU A 29 -16.48 -10.47 21.19
CA LEU A 29 -16.06 -11.14 19.96
C LEU A 29 -17.27 -11.46 19.06
N ARG A 30 -18.34 -12.04 19.64
CA ARG A 30 -19.56 -12.38 18.90
C ARG A 30 -20.25 -11.15 18.30
N ALA A 31 -20.27 -10.05 19.02
CA ALA A 31 -20.87 -8.80 18.53
C ALA A 31 -20.03 -8.20 17.37
N ARG A 32 -18.71 -8.43 17.35
CA ARG A 32 -17.78 -7.87 16.33
C ARG A 32 -17.58 -8.77 15.13
N LEU A 33 -17.88 -10.07 15.21
CA LEU A 33 -17.68 -10.98 14.09
C LEU A 33 -18.34 -10.53 12.78
N PRO A 34 -19.60 -10.09 12.74
CA PRO A 34 -20.23 -9.61 11.52
C PRO A 34 -19.52 -8.40 10.92
N HIS A 35 -19.06 -7.49 11.79
CA HIS A 35 -18.32 -6.30 11.35
C HIS A 35 -16.94 -6.66 10.82
N LEU A 36 -16.24 -7.60 11.45
CA LEU A 36 -14.97 -8.11 10.94
C LEU A 36 -15.15 -8.80 9.59
N ALA A 37 -16.20 -9.62 9.43
CA ALA A 37 -16.50 -10.28 8.17
C ALA A 37 -16.77 -9.29 7.03
N SER A 38 -17.44 -8.17 7.31
CA SER A 38 -17.67 -7.11 6.32
C SER A 38 -16.39 -6.45 5.82
N ARG A 39 -15.32 -6.55 6.61
CA ARG A 39 -14.00 -5.97 6.29
C ARG A 39 -13.03 -6.94 5.63
N GLU A 40 -13.39 -8.19 5.46
CA GLU A 40 -12.54 -9.17 4.78
C GLU A 40 -12.19 -8.71 3.38
N ALA A 41 -10.90 -8.79 3.03
CA ALA A 41 -10.38 -8.44 1.72
C ALA A 41 -9.17 -9.30 1.37
N TYR A 42 -8.94 -9.51 0.08
CA TYR A 42 -7.72 -10.13 -0.43
C TYR A 42 -6.52 -9.19 -0.33
N LEU A 43 -6.74 -7.88 -0.47
CA LEU A 43 -5.70 -6.85 -0.44
C LEU A 43 -5.83 -6.01 0.83
N VAL A 44 -4.74 -5.92 1.55
CA VAL A 44 -4.63 -5.17 2.80
C VAL A 44 -3.47 -4.18 2.69
N ALA A 45 -3.72 -2.92 3.00
CA ALA A 45 -2.72 -1.85 2.95
C ALA A 45 -2.50 -1.20 4.31
N ALA A 46 -1.27 -0.77 4.58
CA ALA A 46 -0.92 -0.07 5.80
C ALA A 46 -1.62 1.30 5.86
N GLY A 47 -2.29 1.57 6.98
CA GLY A 47 -2.96 2.86 7.23
C GLY A 47 -2.03 3.93 7.82
N ARG A 48 -0.89 3.50 8.33
CA ARG A 48 0.18 4.38 8.84
C ARG A 48 1.53 3.66 8.77
N ASN A 49 2.59 4.41 8.58
CA ASN A 49 3.95 3.90 8.56
C ASN A 49 4.86 4.78 9.43
N ASN A 50 5.91 4.19 9.97
CA ASN A 50 6.98 4.96 10.57
C ASN A 50 7.70 5.76 9.48
N VAL A 51 8.03 7.03 9.74
CA VAL A 51 8.78 7.88 8.82
C VAL A 51 10.13 7.25 8.46
N ASN A 52 10.69 6.49 9.39
CA ASN A 52 11.89 5.70 9.13
C ASN A 52 11.52 4.43 8.36
N LEU A 53 11.30 4.56 7.06
CA LEU A 53 11.05 3.43 6.16
C LEU A 53 12.24 2.45 6.03
N ALA A 54 13.32 2.66 6.77
CA ALA A 54 14.41 1.72 6.99
C ALA A 54 14.17 0.79 8.20
N ALA A 55 13.09 0.99 8.95
CA ALA A 55 12.80 0.14 10.11
C ALA A 55 12.58 -1.32 9.66
N PRO A 56 13.03 -2.30 10.47
CA PRO A 56 12.72 -3.70 10.23
C PRO A 56 11.22 -3.93 10.08
N GLY A 57 10.81 -4.71 9.08
CA GLY A 57 9.42 -4.99 8.79
C GLY A 57 8.73 -4.00 7.83
N THR A 58 9.34 -2.87 7.51
CA THR A 58 8.80 -1.92 6.52
C THR A 58 9.34 -2.25 5.12
N HIS A 59 8.87 -3.35 4.54
CA HIS A 59 9.30 -3.82 3.22
C HIS A 59 8.31 -3.45 2.13
N PHE A 60 7.01 -3.49 2.47
CA PHE A 60 5.88 -3.23 1.58
C PHE A 60 4.82 -2.39 2.28
N LEU A 61 4.02 -1.69 1.47
CA LEU A 61 2.88 -0.90 1.95
C LEU A 61 1.56 -1.68 1.90
N ALA A 62 1.51 -2.74 1.10
CA ALA A 62 0.34 -3.60 0.97
C ALA A 62 0.75 -5.06 0.75
N PHE A 63 -0.12 -5.97 1.13
CA PHE A 63 0.06 -7.40 0.92
C PHE A 63 -1.24 -8.07 0.50
N VAL A 64 -1.12 -9.20 -0.19
CA VAL A 64 -2.24 -10.01 -0.66
C VAL A 64 -2.33 -11.29 0.18
N SER A 65 -3.53 -11.61 0.65
CA SER A 65 -3.85 -12.90 1.23
C SER A 65 -4.53 -13.81 0.19
N PRO A 66 -4.21 -15.12 0.15
CA PRO A 66 -4.88 -16.06 -0.75
C PRO A 66 -6.36 -16.27 -0.42
N VAL A 67 -6.77 -15.94 0.79
CA VAL A 67 -8.16 -15.92 1.26
C VAL A 67 -8.48 -14.53 1.82
N PRO A 68 -9.74 -14.06 1.75
CA PRO A 68 -10.12 -12.79 2.36
C PRO A 68 -9.86 -12.82 3.87
N ILE A 69 -9.22 -11.78 4.38
CA ILE A 69 -8.91 -11.62 5.80
C ILE A 69 -9.40 -10.28 6.32
N PRO A 70 -9.94 -10.21 7.54
CA PRO A 70 -10.23 -8.94 8.18
C PRO A 70 -8.93 -8.32 8.73
N PRO A 71 -8.53 -7.13 8.30
CA PRO A 71 -7.35 -6.48 8.83
C PRO A 71 -7.60 -5.91 10.22
N THR A 72 -6.50 -5.70 10.97
CA THR A 72 -6.55 -4.93 12.21
C THR A 72 -6.79 -3.44 11.92
N TRP A 73 -7.11 -2.67 12.96
CA TRP A 73 -7.39 -1.23 12.86
C TRP A 73 -6.24 -0.38 12.26
N SER A 74 -5.01 -0.90 12.25
CA SER A 74 -3.85 -0.21 11.63
C SER A 74 -3.77 -0.39 10.12
N PHE A 75 -4.66 -1.17 9.53
CA PHE A 75 -4.66 -1.48 8.11
C PHE A 75 -6.00 -1.15 7.47
N TRP A 76 -5.95 -0.87 6.18
CA TRP A 76 -7.09 -0.67 5.31
C TRP A 76 -7.43 -1.94 4.55
N SER A 77 -8.71 -2.30 4.51
CA SER A 77 -9.22 -3.30 3.57
C SER A 77 -9.42 -2.65 2.21
N ILE A 78 -8.83 -3.21 1.19
CA ILE A 78 -9.06 -2.78 -0.19
C ILE A 78 -9.88 -3.87 -0.86
N LYS A 79 -11.16 -3.58 -1.09
CA LYS A 79 -12.08 -4.52 -1.73
C LYS A 79 -11.72 -4.68 -3.20
N THR A 80 -11.70 -5.92 -3.64
CA THR A 80 -11.44 -6.32 -5.03
C THR A 80 -12.40 -7.42 -5.45
N ASP A 81 -12.73 -7.49 -6.73
CA ASP A 81 -13.67 -8.49 -7.23
C ASP A 81 -13.04 -9.90 -7.28
N SER A 82 -11.70 -9.97 -7.26
CA SER A 82 -10.98 -11.24 -7.33
C SER A 82 -9.59 -11.16 -6.69
N LEU A 83 -9.01 -12.34 -6.43
CA LEU A 83 -7.61 -12.46 -6.01
C LEU A 83 -6.64 -11.95 -7.10
N GLU A 84 -6.97 -12.14 -8.37
CA GLU A 84 -6.18 -11.63 -9.49
C GLU A 84 -6.12 -10.10 -9.45
N GLU A 85 -7.26 -9.45 -9.30
CA GLU A 85 -7.34 -7.99 -9.17
C GLU A 85 -6.57 -7.47 -7.95
N ALA A 86 -6.65 -8.19 -6.82
CA ALA A 86 -5.87 -7.88 -5.63
C ALA A 86 -4.35 -7.92 -5.89
N ARG A 87 -3.87 -8.90 -6.67
CA ARG A 87 -2.45 -9.01 -7.06
C ARG A 87 -2.00 -7.84 -7.95
N LEU A 88 -2.82 -7.45 -8.93
CA LEU A 88 -2.54 -6.31 -9.80
C LEU A 88 -2.47 -5.01 -9.01
N LEU A 89 -3.42 -4.79 -8.11
CA LEU A 89 -3.44 -3.62 -7.24
C LEU A 89 -2.31 -3.64 -6.20
N ALA A 90 -1.88 -4.80 -5.72
CA ALA A 90 -0.74 -4.89 -4.81
C ALA A 90 0.55 -4.40 -5.45
N LEU A 91 0.78 -4.66 -6.74
CA LEU A 91 1.91 -4.09 -7.47
C LEU A 91 1.83 -2.57 -7.51
N TRP A 92 0.65 -2.03 -7.78
CA TRP A 92 0.44 -0.58 -7.73
C TRP A 92 0.71 0.00 -6.35
N TRP A 93 0.10 -0.56 -5.29
CA TRP A 93 0.26 -0.10 -3.92
C TRP A 93 1.71 -0.17 -3.42
N ASN A 94 2.49 -1.10 -3.94
CA ASN A 94 3.89 -1.26 -3.60
C ASN A 94 4.83 -0.59 -4.61
N SER A 95 4.32 0.07 -5.65
CA SER A 95 5.14 0.80 -6.61
C SER A 95 5.66 2.13 -6.03
N THR A 96 6.75 2.59 -6.60
CA THR A 96 7.31 3.91 -6.26
C THR A 96 6.39 5.05 -6.70
N PHE A 97 5.56 4.85 -7.72
CA PHE A 97 4.57 5.84 -8.16
C PHE A 97 3.50 6.08 -7.09
N HIS A 98 3.01 5.02 -6.46
CA HIS A 98 2.07 5.15 -5.35
C HIS A 98 2.74 5.72 -4.10
N LEU A 99 3.95 5.26 -3.78
CA LEU A 99 4.74 5.81 -2.67
C LEU A 99 4.95 7.32 -2.83
N ALA A 100 5.26 7.79 -4.05
CA ALA A 100 5.42 9.22 -4.32
C ALA A 100 4.12 9.99 -4.01
N GLN A 101 2.96 9.49 -4.42
CA GLN A 101 1.68 10.11 -4.08
C GLN A 101 1.42 10.13 -2.57
N LEU A 102 1.75 9.05 -1.88
CA LEU A 102 1.61 8.98 -0.41
C LEU A 102 2.51 10.01 0.28
N MET A 103 3.75 10.13 -0.15
CA MET A 103 4.71 11.09 0.41
C MET A 103 4.33 12.56 0.17
N GLU A 104 3.61 12.86 -0.93
CA GLU A 104 3.07 14.21 -1.19
C GLU A 104 1.83 14.54 -0.34
N ASN A 105 1.09 13.53 0.10
CA ASN A 105 -0.21 13.67 0.76
C ASN A 105 -0.22 13.15 2.20
N GLN A 106 0.95 12.96 2.79
CA GLN A 106 1.08 12.47 4.16
C GLN A 106 0.63 13.49 5.19
N THR A 107 0.16 12.99 6.33
CA THR A 107 -0.14 13.79 7.52
C THR A 107 0.67 13.25 8.68
N GLU A 108 1.28 14.11 9.46
CA GLU A 108 1.90 13.72 10.73
C GLU A 108 0.80 13.26 11.71
N VAL A 109 1.01 12.10 12.33
CA VAL A 109 0.06 11.50 13.28
C VAL A 109 0.61 11.51 14.71
N GLY A 110 1.75 12.14 14.91
CA GLY A 110 2.46 12.25 16.18
C GLY A 110 3.73 11.37 16.24
N GLY A 111 4.78 11.92 16.83
CA GLY A 111 6.10 11.30 16.87
C GLY A 111 6.64 11.01 15.46
N THR A 112 7.15 9.81 15.26
CA THR A 112 7.74 9.39 13.97
C THR A 112 6.74 8.70 13.02
N TRP A 113 5.42 8.84 13.25
CA TRP A 113 4.41 8.16 12.45
C TRP A 113 3.78 9.07 11.43
N LEU A 114 3.73 8.59 10.20
CA LEU A 114 3.00 9.19 9.09
C LEU A 114 1.71 8.40 8.86
N GLY A 115 0.62 9.12 8.70
CA GLY A 115 -0.68 8.53 8.40
C GLY A 115 -1.30 9.14 7.16
N TRP A 116 -2.31 8.48 6.63
CA TRP A 116 -3.09 8.97 5.51
C TRP A 116 -4.55 9.02 5.89
N LEU A 117 -5.13 10.20 5.79
CA LEU A 117 -6.56 10.37 6.02
C LEU A 117 -7.35 9.68 4.92
N ARG A 118 -8.51 9.13 5.26
CA ARG A 118 -9.40 8.48 4.29
C ARG A 118 -9.72 9.41 3.11
N ALA A 119 -10.03 10.69 3.40
CA ALA A 119 -10.30 11.68 2.36
C ALA A 119 -9.12 11.91 1.40
N THR A 120 -7.88 11.78 1.90
CA THR A 120 -6.67 11.84 1.07
C THR A 120 -6.57 10.62 0.17
N LEU A 121 -6.74 9.42 0.73
CA LEU A 121 -6.65 8.17 -0.03
C LEU A 121 -7.66 8.13 -1.19
N HIS A 122 -8.87 8.68 -1.00
CA HIS A 122 -9.88 8.77 -2.05
C HIS A 122 -9.51 9.74 -3.20
N ARG A 123 -8.49 10.58 -3.02
CA ARG A 123 -8.00 11.50 -4.07
C ARG A 123 -6.79 10.97 -4.82
N LEU A 124 -6.18 9.91 -4.33
CA LEU A 124 -5.01 9.33 -4.98
C LEU A 124 -5.43 8.63 -6.27
N LEU A 125 -4.56 8.72 -7.25
CA LEU A 125 -4.71 7.98 -8.49
C LEU A 125 -4.41 6.51 -8.23
N VAL A 126 -5.18 5.64 -8.84
CA VAL A 126 -5.06 4.18 -8.68
C VAL A 126 -5.05 3.54 -10.06
N LEU A 127 -4.24 2.52 -10.23
CA LEU A 127 -4.27 1.68 -11.42
C LEU A 127 -5.67 1.07 -11.55
N ASN A 128 -6.31 1.21 -12.72
CA ASN A 128 -7.57 0.55 -12.99
C ASN A 128 -7.35 -0.82 -13.67
N PRO A 129 -7.42 -1.95 -12.95
CA PRO A 129 -7.21 -3.27 -13.53
C PRO A 129 -8.21 -3.61 -14.66
N LYS A 130 -9.42 -3.05 -14.61
CA LYS A 130 -10.46 -3.31 -15.62
C LYS A 130 -10.16 -2.65 -16.96
N ALA A 131 -9.37 -1.57 -16.95
CA ALA A 131 -8.96 -0.85 -18.16
C ALA A 131 -7.70 -1.43 -18.83
N LEU A 132 -7.02 -2.38 -18.18
CA LEU A 132 -5.81 -3.00 -18.74
C LEU A 132 -6.14 -4.00 -19.84
N SER A 133 -5.30 -4.05 -20.89
CA SER A 133 -5.37 -5.11 -21.87
C SER A 133 -5.01 -6.47 -21.27
N PRO A 134 -5.46 -7.58 -21.83
CA PRO A 134 -5.10 -8.92 -21.36
C PRO A 134 -3.57 -9.14 -21.29
N GLU A 135 -2.82 -8.57 -22.25
CA GLU A 135 -1.36 -8.69 -22.29
C GLU A 135 -0.69 -7.96 -21.11
N LEU A 136 -1.14 -6.74 -20.81
CA LEU A 136 -0.62 -5.97 -19.67
C LEU A 136 -0.98 -6.62 -18.33
N LYS A 137 -2.20 -7.17 -18.20
CA LYS A 137 -2.57 -7.95 -17.00
C LYS A 137 -1.66 -9.14 -16.81
N ARG A 138 -1.43 -9.93 -17.85
CA ARG A 138 -0.55 -11.09 -17.79
C ARG A 138 0.86 -10.69 -17.37
N GLU A 139 1.45 -9.67 -17.98
CA GLU A 139 2.79 -9.20 -17.67
C GLU A 139 2.93 -8.73 -16.21
N LEU A 140 1.94 -7.98 -15.70
CA LEU A 140 1.89 -7.59 -14.29
C LEU A 140 1.79 -8.81 -13.37
N LEU A 141 0.95 -9.79 -13.69
CA LEU A 141 0.81 -11.01 -12.90
C LEU A 141 2.09 -11.85 -12.94
N GLU A 142 2.78 -11.94 -14.07
CA GLU A 142 4.10 -12.57 -14.17
C GLU A 142 5.11 -11.86 -13.26
N THR A 143 5.11 -10.54 -13.23
CA THR A 143 5.94 -9.75 -12.30
C THR A 143 5.58 -10.06 -10.85
N TYR A 144 4.29 -10.09 -10.50
CA TYR A 144 3.85 -10.44 -9.16
C TYR A 144 4.34 -11.84 -8.75
N GLU A 145 4.14 -12.84 -9.60
CA GLU A 145 4.54 -14.22 -9.33
C GLU A 145 6.07 -14.38 -9.17
N ALA A 146 6.84 -13.66 -9.97
CA ALA A 146 8.30 -13.69 -9.90
C ALA A 146 8.84 -13.13 -8.57
N TRP A 147 8.17 -12.15 -7.99
CA TRP A 147 8.69 -11.41 -6.84
C TRP A 147 7.96 -11.65 -5.52
N LYS A 148 6.78 -12.26 -5.52
CA LYS A 148 5.96 -12.47 -4.29
C LYS A 148 6.64 -13.24 -3.16
N SER A 149 7.62 -14.09 -3.47
CA SER A 149 8.33 -14.91 -2.49
C SER A 149 9.81 -14.51 -2.29
N VAL A 150 10.24 -13.45 -2.97
CA VAL A 150 11.61 -12.94 -2.83
C VAL A 150 11.69 -12.03 -1.61
N PRO A 151 12.68 -12.20 -0.72
CA PRO A 151 12.90 -11.28 0.38
C PRO A 151 13.29 -9.90 -0.14
N PHE A 152 12.55 -8.88 0.27
CA PHE A 152 12.85 -7.49 -0.03
C PHE A 152 13.55 -6.84 1.17
N PRO A 153 14.56 -5.98 0.97
CA PRO A 153 15.12 -5.17 2.05
C PRO A 153 14.10 -4.11 2.52
N SER A 154 14.48 -3.29 3.51
CA SER A 154 13.64 -2.18 3.92
C SER A 154 13.29 -1.26 2.74
N LEU A 155 12.16 -0.59 2.82
CA LEU A 155 11.66 0.24 1.71
C LEU A 155 12.65 1.35 1.33
N LEU A 156 13.30 1.96 2.33
CA LEU A 156 14.35 2.95 2.09
C LEU A 156 15.58 2.33 1.43
N ASP A 157 15.99 1.13 1.85
CA ASP A 157 17.13 0.44 1.23
C ASP A 157 16.82 -0.02 -0.19
N GLN A 158 15.56 -0.39 -0.47
CA GLN A 158 15.13 -0.68 -1.85
C GLN A 158 15.36 0.51 -2.78
N LEU A 159 15.03 1.73 -2.31
CA LEU A 159 15.23 2.97 -3.08
C LEU A 159 16.73 3.30 -3.21
N ARG A 160 17.48 3.31 -2.10
CA ARG A 160 18.91 3.66 -2.08
C ARG A 160 19.77 2.76 -2.94
N ASN A 161 19.47 1.48 -2.91
CA ASN A 161 20.26 0.47 -3.60
C ASN A 161 19.70 0.09 -4.98
N HIS A 162 18.66 0.81 -5.44
CA HIS A 162 17.98 0.52 -6.70
C HIS A 162 17.64 -0.96 -6.81
N PHE A 163 17.01 -1.52 -5.77
CA PHE A 163 16.78 -2.95 -5.66
C PHE A 163 16.03 -3.51 -6.86
N GLU A 164 16.56 -4.57 -7.45
CA GLU A 164 16.08 -5.15 -8.72
C GLU A 164 14.58 -5.49 -8.69
N GLY A 165 14.10 -6.08 -7.58
CA GLY A 165 12.68 -6.43 -7.44
C GLY A 165 11.77 -5.21 -7.47
N ARG A 166 12.17 -4.10 -6.84
CA ARG A 166 11.44 -2.84 -6.92
C ARG A 166 11.45 -2.28 -8.33
N PHE A 167 12.60 -2.32 -8.98
CA PHE A 167 12.73 -1.85 -10.35
C PHE A 167 11.85 -2.64 -11.32
N ALA A 168 11.76 -3.96 -11.16
CA ALA A 168 10.89 -4.81 -11.97
C ALA A 168 9.41 -4.46 -11.76
N ILE A 169 8.98 -4.23 -10.51
CA ILE A 169 7.62 -3.78 -10.19
C ILE A 169 7.34 -2.44 -10.85
N ASP A 170 8.20 -1.45 -10.64
CA ASP A 170 7.99 -0.09 -11.14
C ASP A 170 8.00 -0.02 -12.67
N ARG A 171 8.85 -0.80 -13.32
CA ARG A 171 8.91 -0.90 -14.77
C ARG A 171 7.62 -1.47 -15.36
N SER A 172 7.09 -2.55 -14.77
CA SER A 172 5.83 -3.15 -15.23
C SER A 172 4.64 -2.23 -14.99
N VAL A 173 4.61 -1.52 -13.86
CA VAL A 173 3.59 -0.52 -13.56
C VAL A 173 3.70 0.68 -14.50
N ALA A 174 4.89 1.21 -14.74
CA ALA A 174 5.11 2.31 -15.69
C ALA A 174 4.59 1.97 -17.09
N LYS A 175 4.86 0.75 -17.55
CA LYS A 175 4.36 0.26 -18.84
C LYS A 175 2.83 0.19 -18.86
N ALA A 176 2.21 -0.32 -17.79
CA ALA A 176 0.76 -0.39 -17.66
C ALA A 176 0.08 1.00 -17.66
N LEU A 177 0.79 2.01 -17.15
CA LEU A 177 0.34 3.40 -17.16
C LEU A 177 0.56 4.11 -18.52
N GLY A 178 1.23 3.48 -19.48
CA GLY A 178 1.67 4.13 -20.70
C GLY A 178 2.69 5.26 -20.45
N SER A 179 3.43 5.17 -19.34
CA SER A 179 4.40 6.18 -18.96
C SER A 179 5.62 6.16 -19.87
N SER A 180 6.09 7.34 -20.27
CA SER A 180 7.36 7.53 -20.97
C SER A 180 8.58 7.52 -20.05
N LEU A 181 8.40 7.31 -18.73
CA LEU A 181 9.50 7.09 -17.80
C LEU A 181 10.22 5.80 -18.19
N GLY A 182 11.29 5.96 -18.91
CA GLY A 182 12.19 4.86 -19.27
C GLY A 182 13.08 4.43 -18.10
N ASP A 183 13.96 3.48 -18.40
CA ASP A 183 14.87 2.88 -17.40
C ASP A 183 15.79 3.90 -16.68
N LEU A 184 15.94 5.11 -17.19
CA LEU A 184 16.69 6.20 -16.54
C LEU A 184 15.83 7.06 -15.62
N GLY A 185 14.52 7.13 -15.83
CA GLY A 185 13.63 7.98 -15.04
C GLY A 185 13.25 7.37 -13.70
N ILE A 186 13.13 6.04 -13.64
CA ILE A 186 12.78 5.32 -12.41
C ILE A 186 13.87 5.46 -11.33
N PRO A 187 15.18 5.22 -11.62
CA PRO A 187 16.25 5.46 -10.66
C PRO A 187 16.32 6.89 -10.14
N ALA A 188 16.15 7.87 -11.01
CA ALA A 188 16.11 9.27 -10.58
C ALA A 188 14.94 9.59 -9.63
N LEU A 189 13.79 8.90 -9.77
CA LEU A 189 12.69 8.98 -8.83
C LEU A 189 13.05 8.35 -7.48
N TYR A 190 13.80 7.23 -7.48
CA TYR A 190 14.29 6.58 -6.26
C TYR A 190 15.18 7.50 -5.46
N ASP A 191 16.17 8.12 -6.09
CA ASP A 191 17.11 9.03 -5.43
C ASP A 191 16.38 10.21 -4.79
N ARG A 192 15.40 10.79 -5.49
CA ARG A 192 14.58 11.89 -4.95
C ARG A 192 13.74 11.47 -3.76
N LEU A 193 13.10 10.30 -3.82
CA LEU A 193 12.26 9.81 -2.72
C LEU A 193 13.11 9.41 -1.52
N ALA A 194 14.23 8.75 -1.72
CA ALA A 194 15.17 8.41 -0.66
C ALA A 194 15.62 9.67 0.08
N ALA A 195 16.07 10.68 -0.66
CA ALA A 195 16.49 11.96 -0.07
C ALA A 195 15.36 12.66 0.70
N ARG A 196 14.11 12.63 0.18
CA ARG A 196 12.95 13.20 0.87
C ARG A 196 12.61 12.46 2.17
N ILE A 197 12.64 11.13 2.16
CA ILE A 197 12.39 10.29 3.35
C ILE A 197 13.46 10.57 4.40
N GLU A 198 14.71 10.68 4.02
CA GLU A 198 15.83 11.01 4.91
C GLU A 198 15.66 12.39 5.54
N ALA A 199 15.32 13.39 4.73
CA ALA A 199 15.08 14.75 5.22
C ALA A 199 13.91 14.79 6.23
N LEU A 200 12.82 14.06 5.97
CA LEU A 200 11.69 13.94 6.91
C LEU A 200 12.11 13.24 8.21
N ARG A 201 12.85 12.14 8.11
CA ARG A 201 13.38 11.43 9.28
C ARG A 201 14.25 12.34 10.14
N ASP A 202 15.11 13.15 9.53
CA ASP A 202 16.00 14.07 10.23
C ASP A 202 15.24 15.20 10.95
N VAL A 203 14.08 15.59 10.44
CA VAL A 203 13.20 16.58 11.09
C VAL A 203 12.38 15.94 12.21
N MET A 204 11.76 14.79 11.97
CA MET A 204 10.84 14.13 12.91
C MET A 204 11.55 13.26 13.95
N GLY A 205 12.79 12.91 13.77
CA GLY A 205 13.60 12.11 14.70
C GLY A 205 14.44 12.92 15.67
N ARG A 206 14.24 14.25 15.75
CA ARG A 206 14.97 15.15 16.65
C ARG A 206 14.27 15.40 17.99
N ASP A 207 13.08 14.82 18.17
CA ASP A 207 12.33 14.82 19.43
C ASP A 207 12.53 13.47 20.16
#